data_c841e1724c6063ad446f3d9050ba5ea5
#
_entry.id   c841e1724c6063ad446f3d9050ba5ea5
#
_cell.length_a   1.000
_cell.length_b   1.000
_cell.length_c   1.000
_cell.angle_alpha   90.00
_cell.angle_beta   90.00
_cell.angle_gamma   90.00
#
_symmetry.space_group_name_H-M   'P 1'
#
loop_
_entity.id
_entity.type
_entity.pdbx_description
1 polymer ?
#
loop_
_entity_poly.entity_id
_entity_poly.type
_entity_poly.pdbx_seq_one_letter_code
_entity_poly.pdbx_strand_id
1 'polypeptide(L)'
;HFVDEQGTLIEQENVTWSRMLVDLHLYLHLPHSFGMILVSACGALLCALIVSGLMAHPRIIKDAFKFRYGGDGLKENIDMHNRLSVWGTPFHLMIAITGAYFGLAGVFVTLIAQAFYDGDTQAVYDRAFTPEPELVQEIAPPDIGTAMRDLQGRVNTEGNLLFFTVHEPHTPQQFLEFFVKTPERLIYSENYRYDSAGNYLGKAGYSDGDGGMQTLYSVFRIHFGDFIGMPVKILYIVLGMMLTVVSATGMNIWLKKRQTRDALNLLWPAFVWGTPVALVVSALSYFAVAVSPTLVFWVALAVLAGLALRLNDEARIVPLYKQLLAS
;
A
#
# COMPACT_ATOMS: atom_id res chain seq x y z
N HIS A 1 -13.83 9.56 13.29
CA HIS A 1 -14.35 10.31 14.44
C HIS A 1 -13.91 9.63 15.73
N PHE A 2 -13.50 10.44 16.72
CA PHE A 2 -13.21 9.96 18.08
C PHE A 2 -14.45 10.16 18.94
N VAL A 3 -14.81 9.14 19.70
CA VAL A 3 -15.96 9.16 20.62
C VAL A 3 -15.50 8.83 22.03
N ASP A 4 -16.20 9.34 23.05
CA ASP A 4 -16.00 8.97 24.43
C ASP A 4 -16.64 7.60 24.77
N GLU A 5 -16.51 7.16 26.01
CA GLU A 5 -17.09 5.89 26.49
C GLU A 5 -18.63 5.87 26.41
N GLN A 6 -19.29 7.02 26.28
CA GLN A 6 -20.71 7.20 26.15
C GLN A 6 -21.15 7.29 24.67
N GLY A 7 -20.21 7.22 23.72
CA GLY A 7 -20.47 7.34 22.28
C GLY A 7 -20.64 8.79 21.78
N THR A 8 -20.32 9.79 22.62
CA THR A 8 -20.40 11.21 22.22
C THR A 8 -19.21 11.57 21.35
N LEU A 9 -19.45 12.28 20.24
CA LEU A 9 -18.39 12.76 19.36
C LEU A 9 -17.47 13.77 20.09
N ILE A 10 -16.20 13.38 20.29
CA ILE A 10 -15.19 14.24 20.91
C ILE A 10 -14.54 15.14 19.84
N GLU A 11 -14.06 14.51 18.78
CA GLU A 11 -13.30 15.20 17.75
C GLU A 11 -13.54 14.54 16.38
N GLN A 12 -13.60 15.39 15.36
CA GLN A 12 -13.60 14.90 13.98
C GLN A 12 -12.15 14.62 13.56
N GLU A 13 -11.90 13.44 13.01
CA GLU A 13 -10.59 13.11 12.47
C GLU A 13 -10.19 14.11 11.38
N ASN A 14 -9.14 14.87 11.62
CA ASN A 14 -8.57 15.78 10.63
C ASN A 14 -7.58 15.01 9.73
N VAL A 15 -7.45 15.44 8.48
CA VAL A 15 -6.44 14.89 7.57
C VAL A 15 -5.06 15.25 8.09
N THR A 16 -4.37 14.30 8.69
CA THR A 16 -3.00 14.47 9.15
C THR A 16 -2.01 14.39 7.98
N TRP A 17 -0.78 14.87 8.17
CA TRP A 17 0.25 14.75 7.15
C TRP A 17 0.58 13.28 6.81
N SER A 18 0.58 12.38 7.81
CA SER A 18 0.74 10.94 7.59
C SER A 18 -0.43 10.35 6.78
N ARG A 19 -1.66 10.77 7.06
CA ARG A 19 -2.83 10.36 6.27
C ARG A 19 -2.72 10.82 4.82
N MET A 20 -2.26 12.04 4.57
CA MET A 20 -2.00 12.54 3.22
C MET A 20 -1.02 11.65 2.45
N LEU A 21 0.07 11.16 3.11
CA LEU A 21 1.02 10.22 2.48
C LEU A 21 0.38 8.87 2.15
N VAL A 22 -0.46 8.35 3.05
CA VAL A 22 -1.20 7.10 2.81
C VAL A 22 -2.13 7.26 1.62
N ASP A 23 -2.91 8.34 1.58
CA ASP A 23 -3.87 8.61 0.52
C ASP A 23 -3.17 8.86 -0.82
N LEU A 24 -2.01 9.51 -0.82
CA LEU A 24 -1.15 9.66 -2.00
C LEU A 24 -0.69 8.29 -2.55
N HIS A 25 -0.30 7.38 -1.65
CA HIS A 25 0.15 6.04 -2.02
C HIS A 25 -1.00 5.16 -2.53
N LEU A 26 -2.17 5.20 -1.88
CA LEU A 26 -3.28 4.31 -2.18
C LEU A 26 -4.02 4.69 -3.47
N TYR A 27 -4.27 5.99 -3.69
CA TYR A 27 -5.12 6.45 -4.79
C TYR A 27 -4.74 7.82 -5.38
N LEU A 28 -3.54 8.34 -5.11
CA LEU A 28 -3.03 9.62 -5.65
C LEU A 28 -3.94 10.82 -5.37
N HIS A 29 -4.71 10.80 -4.29
CA HIS A 29 -5.77 11.78 -3.98
C HIS A 29 -6.84 11.94 -5.08
N LEU A 30 -6.96 10.98 -5.99
CA LEU A 30 -8.04 10.88 -6.97
C LEU A 30 -9.31 10.28 -6.33
N PRO A 31 -10.46 10.27 -7.01
CA PRO A 31 -11.62 9.51 -6.51
C PRO A 31 -11.22 8.09 -6.16
N HIS A 32 -11.57 7.64 -4.94
CA HIS A 32 -10.98 6.47 -4.27
C HIS A 32 -10.91 5.21 -5.17
N SER A 33 -12.05 4.77 -5.73
CA SER A 33 -12.09 3.54 -6.55
C SER A 33 -11.23 3.66 -7.82
N PHE A 34 -11.29 4.81 -8.50
CA PHE A 34 -10.51 5.06 -9.70
C PHE A 34 -9.01 5.12 -9.40
N GLY A 35 -8.64 5.86 -8.35
CA GLY A 35 -7.24 6.00 -7.95
C GLY A 35 -6.63 4.66 -7.52
N MET A 36 -7.36 3.85 -6.75
CA MET A 36 -6.90 2.52 -6.34
C MET A 36 -6.64 1.60 -7.54
N ILE A 37 -7.55 1.57 -8.52
CA ILE A 37 -7.35 0.79 -9.75
C ILE A 37 -6.11 1.28 -10.50
N LEU A 38 -5.94 2.59 -10.63
CA LEU A 38 -4.80 3.19 -11.33
C LEU A 38 -3.47 2.83 -10.66
N VAL A 39 -3.36 2.99 -9.34
CA VAL A 39 -2.14 2.65 -8.58
C VAL A 39 -1.85 1.16 -8.66
N SER A 40 -2.88 0.31 -8.54
CA SER A 40 -2.71 -1.14 -8.64
C SER A 40 -2.34 -1.60 -10.06
N ALA A 41 -2.85 -0.92 -11.10
CA ALA A 41 -2.40 -1.15 -12.48
C ALA A 41 -0.90 -0.80 -12.65
N CYS A 42 -0.41 0.26 -11.98
CA CYS A 42 1.04 0.54 -11.93
C CYS A 42 1.82 -0.61 -11.27
N GLY A 43 1.27 -1.24 -10.22
CA GLY A 43 1.85 -2.44 -9.62
C GLY A 43 1.94 -3.61 -10.61
N ALA A 44 0.87 -3.88 -11.36
CA ALA A 44 0.85 -4.92 -12.39
C ALA A 44 1.87 -4.63 -13.52
N LEU A 45 1.96 -3.38 -13.97
CA LEU A 45 2.97 -2.95 -14.94
C LEU A 45 4.39 -3.12 -14.40
N LEU A 46 4.63 -2.82 -13.13
CA LEU A 46 5.91 -3.02 -12.47
C LEU A 46 6.31 -4.49 -12.46
N CYS A 47 5.37 -5.42 -12.17
CA CYS A 47 5.60 -6.86 -12.29
C CYS A 47 6.06 -7.24 -13.71
N ALA A 48 5.34 -6.76 -14.73
CA ALA A 48 5.68 -7.03 -16.11
C ALA A 48 7.07 -6.48 -16.48
N LEU A 49 7.41 -5.28 -16.03
CA LEU A 49 8.73 -4.67 -16.24
C LEU A 49 9.86 -5.44 -15.56
N ILE A 50 9.66 -5.91 -14.32
CA ILE A 50 10.65 -6.71 -13.60
C ILE A 50 10.91 -8.02 -14.36
N VAL A 51 9.84 -8.77 -14.69
CA VAL A 51 9.96 -10.05 -15.38
C VAL A 51 10.59 -9.88 -16.75
N SER A 52 10.09 -8.94 -17.56
CA SER A 52 10.64 -8.67 -18.90
C SER A 52 12.08 -8.18 -18.85
N GLY A 53 12.44 -7.35 -17.87
CA GLY A 53 13.80 -6.86 -17.67
C GLY A 53 14.79 -7.99 -17.35
N LEU A 54 14.40 -8.92 -16.48
CA LEU A 54 15.22 -10.11 -16.16
C LEU A 54 15.38 -11.02 -17.37
N MET A 55 14.32 -11.22 -18.15
CA MET A 55 14.35 -12.05 -19.36
C MET A 55 15.16 -11.43 -20.51
N ALA A 56 15.06 -10.12 -20.67
CA ALA A 56 15.71 -9.39 -21.76
C ALA A 56 17.22 -9.22 -21.59
N HIS A 57 17.75 -9.39 -20.37
CA HIS A 57 19.16 -9.13 -20.10
C HIS A 57 19.90 -10.39 -19.62
N PRO A 58 20.46 -11.22 -20.56
CA PRO A 58 21.07 -12.52 -20.20
C PRO A 58 22.22 -12.46 -19.20
N ARG A 59 22.85 -11.30 -19.03
CA ARG A 59 23.99 -11.07 -18.13
C ARG A 59 23.66 -10.22 -16.92
N ILE A 60 22.37 -9.99 -16.64
CA ILE A 60 21.92 -9.02 -15.62
C ILE A 60 22.55 -9.29 -14.24
N ILE A 61 22.64 -10.55 -13.82
CA ILE A 61 23.24 -10.95 -12.54
C ILE A 61 24.74 -10.60 -12.52
N LYS A 62 25.48 -10.90 -13.61
CA LYS A 62 26.91 -10.56 -13.68
C LYS A 62 27.13 -9.06 -13.70
N ASP A 63 26.28 -8.32 -14.38
CA ASP A 63 26.40 -6.85 -14.52
C ASP A 63 25.92 -6.13 -13.25
N ALA A 64 25.10 -6.75 -12.41
CA ALA A 64 24.71 -6.23 -11.10
C ALA A 64 25.87 -6.07 -10.10
N PHE A 65 27.02 -6.67 -10.35
CA PHE A 65 28.23 -6.50 -9.55
C PHE A 65 29.22 -5.50 -10.13
N LYS A 66 28.94 -4.92 -11.31
CA LYS A 66 29.76 -3.87 -11.91
C LYS A 66 29.26 -2.50 -11.46
N PHE A 67 30.19 -1.62 -11.14
CA PHE A 67 29.91 -0.22 -10.85
C PHE A 67 31.01 0.67 -11.40
N ARG A 68 30.66 1.49 -12.39
CA ARG A 68 31.55 2.45 -13.02
C ARG A 68 31.22 3.83 -12.48
N TYR A 69 32.11 4.38 -11.67
CA TYR A 69 31.96 5.69 -11.06
C TYR A 69 32.81 6.73 -11.75
N GLY A 70 32.37 7.99 -11.82
CA GLY A 70 33.15 9.12 -12.31
C GLY A 70 33.28 9.24 -13.84
N GLY A 71 32.31 8.67 -14.58
CA GLY A 71 32.31 8.69 -16.04
C GLY A 71 31.08 9.37 -16.64
N ASP A 72 30.65 8.85 -17.78
CA ASP A 72 29.40 9.22 -18.44
C ASP A 72 28.20 8.89 -17.55
N GLY A 73 27.45 9.90 -17.13
CA GLY A 73 26.28 9.74 -16.25
C GLY A 73 25.19 8.77 -16.78
N LEU A 74 25.24 8.38 -18.09
CA LEU A 74 24.41 7.30 -18.61
C LEU A 74 24.88 5.95 -18.08
N LYS A 75 26.18 5.68 -18.05
CA LYS A 75 26.75 4.42 -17.55
C LYS A 75 26.50 4.25 -16.06
N GLU A 76 26.62 5.31 -15.29
CA GLU A 76 26.29 5.30 -13.85
C GLU A 76 24.82 4.94 -13.61
N ASN A 77 23.89 5.56 -14.36
CA ASN A 77 22.46 5.22 -14.26
C ASN A 77 22.20 3.76 -14.65
N ILE A 78 22.85 3.23 -15.69
CA ILE A 78 22.70 1.82 -16.11
C ILE A 78 23.21 0.89 -15.02
N ASP A 79 24.41 1.12 -14.48
CA ASP A 79 24.99 0.25 -13.47
C ASP A 79 24.17 0.30 -12.15
N MET A 80 23.73 1.49 -11.74
CA MET A 80 22.87 1.66 -10.56
C MET A 80 21.52 0.96 -10.77
N HIS A 81 20.87 1.19 -11.91
CA HIS A 81 19.60 0.54 -12.25
C HIS A 81 19.72 -0.98 -12.21
N ASN A 82 20.70 -1.56 -12.90
CA ASN A 82 20.90 -3.00 -12.96
C ASN A 82 21.20 -3.60 -11.58
N ARG A 83 22.06 -2.97 -10.80
CA ARG A 83 22.43 -3.44 -9.46
C ARG A 83 21.24 -3.46 -8.52
N LEU A 84 20.55 -2.33 -8.38
CA LEU A 84 19.43 -2.21 -7.45
C LEU A 84 18.22 -3.01 -7.91
N SER A 85 18.00 -3.14 -9.23
CA SER A 85 16.96 -4.01 -9.77
C SER A 85 17.18 -5.46 -9.37
N VAL A 86 18.37 -6.02 -9.59
CA VAL A 86 18.67 -7.42 -9.30
C VAL A 86 18.61 -7.70 -7.80
N TRP A 87 19.25 -6.85 -6.98
CA TRP A 87 19.30 -7.07 -5.53
C TRP A 87 17.94 -6.86 -4.86
N GLY A 88 17.14 -5.94 -5.38
CA GLY A 88 15.78 -5.68 -4.88
C GLY A 88 14.69 -6.56 -5.50
N THR A 89 15.00 -7.38 -6.52
CA THR A 89 13.99 -8.15 -7.27
C THR A 89 13.00 -8.92 -6.40
N PRO A 90 13.41 -9.71 -5.39
CA PRO A 90 12.44 -10.46 -4.57
C PRO A 90 11.45 -9.53 -3.87
N PHE A 91 11.93 -8.43 -3.31
CA PHE A 91 11.08 -7.45 -2.64
C PHE A 91 10.24 -6.66 -3.65
N HIS A 92 10.85 -6.17 -4.74
CA HIS A 92 10.14 -5.37 -5.75
C HIS A 92 9.01 -6.17 -6.40
N LEU A 93 9.24 -7.47 -6.68
CA LEU A 93 8.21 -8.35 -7.22
C LEU A 93 7.10 -8.61 -6.20
N MET A 94 7.47 -8.91 -4.95
CA MET A 94 6.53 -9.13 -3.86
C MET A 94 5.64 -7.90 -3.64
N ILE A 95 6.22 -6.70 -3.51
CA ILE A 95 5.47 -5.46 -3.25
C ILE A 95 4.57 -5.08 -4.45
N ALA A 96 5.04 -5.34 -5.68
CA ALA A 96 4.28 -5.08 -6.89
C ALA A 96 3.06 -6.03 -7.03
N ILE A 97 3.23 -7.32 -6.77
CA ILE A 97 2.15 -8.32 -6.79
C ILE A 97 1.11 -7.99 -5.71
N THR A 98 1.56 -7.77 -4.48
CA THR A 98 0.66 -7.49 -3.36
C THR A 98 -0.05 -6.14 -3.51
N GLY A 99 0.63 -5.13 -4.05
CA GLY A 99 0.04 -3.83 -4.38
C GLY A 99 -0.99 -3.92 -5.51
N ALA A 100 -0.70 -4.69 -6.57
CA ALA A 100 -1.65 -4.94 -7.65
C ALA A 100 -2.92 -5.65 -7.13
N TYR A 101 -2.76 -6.60 -6.21
CA TYR A 101 -3.87 -7.33 -5.61
C TYR A 101 -4.89 -6.39 -4.96
N PHE A 102 -4.48 -5.40 -4.16
CA PHE A 102 -5.42 -4.58 -3.37
C PHE A 102 -6.45 -3.83 -4.21
N GLY A 103 -6.10 -3.25 -5.32
CA GLY A 103 -7.06 -2.50 -6.15
C GLY A 103 -7.63 -3.30 -7.32
N LEU A 104 -7.02 -4.46 -7.67
CA LEU A 104 -7.50 -5.31 -8.77
C LEU A 104 -8.21 -6.57 -8.27
N ALA A 105 -8.34 -6.78 -6.95
CA ALA A 105 -8.99 -7.97 -6.39
C ALA A 105 -10.40 -8.20 -6.96
N GLY A 106 -11.24 -7.16 -7.01
CA GLY A 106 -12.57 -7.25 -7.61
C GLY A 106 -12.56 -7.62 -9.10
N VAL A 107 -11.57 -7.13 -9.85
CA VAL A 107 -11.38 -7.51 -11.26
C VAL A 107 -11.02 -8.99 -11.36
N PHE A 108 -10.10 -9.48 -10.53
CA PHE A 108 -9.73 -10.90 -10.49
C PHE A 108 -10.91 -11.78 -10.10
N VAL A 109 -11.68 -11.40 -9.07
CA VAL A 109 -12.90 -12.12 -8.67
C VAL A 109 -13.87 -12.22 -9.85
N THR A 110 -14.12 -11.12 -10.55
CA THR A 110 -15.00 -11.12 -11.74
C THR A 110 -14.50 -12.04 -12.85
N LEU A 111 -13.20 -11.98 -13.16
CA LEU A 111 -12.59 -12.84 -14.18
C LEU A 111 -12.63 -14.32 -13.81
N ILE A 112 -12.36 -14.66 -12.54
CA ILE A 112 -12.44 -16.03 -12.02
C ILE A 112 -13.89 -16.53 -12.06
N ALA A 113 -14.85 -15.70 -11.63
CA ALA A 113 -16.26 -16.01 -11.69
C ALA A 113 -16.72 -16.34 -13.13
N GLN A 114 -16.35 -15.50 -14.10
CA GLN A 114 -16.67 -15.73 -15.52
C GLN A 114 -16.01 -17.00 -16.07
N ALA A 115 -14.79 -17.30 -15.67
CA ALA A 115 -14.05 -18.44 -16.21
C ALA A 115 -14.44 -19.79 -15.61
N PHE A 116 -14.87 -19.84 -14.35
CA PHE A 116 -15.00 -21.08 -13.57
C PHE A 116 -16.31 -21.22 -12.81
N TYR A 117 -17.12 -20.17 -12.68
CA TYR A 117 -18.34 -20.16 -11.85
C TYR A 117 -19.55 -19.52 -12.57
N ASP A 118 -19.61 -19.57 -13.90
CA ASP A 118 -20.71 -19.03 -14.72
C ASP A 118 -21.09 -17.57 -14.39
N GLY A 119 -20.12 -16.77 -13.94
CA GLY A 119 -20.30 -15.37 -13.55
C GLY A 119 -20.71 -15.15 -12.09
N ASP A 120 -20.85 -16.20 -11.30
CA ASP A 120 -21.19 -16.10 -9.88
C ASP A 120 -19.97 -15.66 -9.05
N THR A 121 -19.90 -14.38 -8.73
CA THR A 121 -18.85 -13.79 -7.88
C THR A 121 -18.95 -14.23 -6.43
N GLN A 122 -20.18 -14.55 -5.93
CA GLN A 122 -20.38 -15.02 -4.56
C GLN A 122 -19.73 -16.39 -4.35
N ALA A 123 -19.84 -17.30 -5.31
CA ALA A 123 -19.18 -18.60 -5.25
C ALA A 123 -17.65 -18.48 -5.16
N VAL A 124 -17.05 -17.45 -5.78
CA VAL A 124 -15.61 -17.16 -5.63
C VAL A 124 -15.29 -16.68 -4.21
N TYR A 125 -16.10 -15.81 -3.63
CA TYR A 125 -15.91 -15.34 -2.26
C TYR A 125 -16.09 -16.47 -1.25
N ASP A 126 -17.11 -17.30 -1.37
CA ASP A 126 -17.37 -18.44 -0.48
C ASP A 126 -16.24 -19.49 -0.52
N ARG A 127 -15.55 -19.58 -1.66
CA ARG A 127 -14.36 -20.45 -1.79
C ARG A 127 -13.11 -19.83 -1.19
N ALA A 128 -12.97 -18.50 -1.23
CA ALA A 128 -11.81 -17.77 -0.75
C ALA A 128 -11.88 -17.41 0.74
N PHE A 129 -13.11 -17.21 1.27
CA PHE A 129 -13.37 -16.75 2.63
C PHE A 129 -14.35 -17.67 3.33
N THR A 130 -14.31 -17.70 4.65
CA THR A 130 -15.29 -18.44 5.45
C THR A 130 -16.64 -17.73 5.37
N PRO A 131 -17.71 -18.40 4.90
CA PRO A 131 -19.05 -17.80 4.80
C PRO A 131 -19.53 -17.18 6.12
N GLU A 132 -20.39 -16.18 6.02
CA GLU A 132 -21.06 -15.61 7.18
C GLU A 132 -22.01 -16.62 7.83
N PRO A 133 -22.22 -16.56 9.15
CA PRO A 133 -23.13 -17.46 9.83
C PRO A 133 -24.58 -17.13 9.45
N GLU A 134 -25.37 -18.17 9.12
CA GLU A 134 -26.81 -18.02 8.95
C GLU A 134 -27.49 -18.01 10.31
N LEU A 135 -28.06 -16.88 10.71
CA LEU A 135 -28.68 -16.68 12.02
C LEU A 135 -30.18 -16.34 11.90
N VAL A 136 -30.95 -16.81 12.86
CA VAL A 136 -32.33 -16.39 13.07
C VAL A 136 -32.49 -16.09 14.56
N GLN A 137 -32.42 -14.81 14.92
CA GLN A 137 -32.45 -14.36 16.31
C GLN A 137 -33.32 -13.10 16.45
N GLU A 138 -33.72 -12.78 17.68
CA GLU A 138 -34.40 -11.54 17.97
C GLU A 138 -33.48 -10.34 17.74
N ILE A 139 -34.01 -9.24 17.23
CA ILE A 139 -33.29 -8.02 17.02
C ILE A 139 -33.04 -7.35 18.38
N ALA A 140 -31.81 -7.41 18.86
CA ALA A 140 -31.38 -6.80 20.11
C ALA A 140 -30.02 -6.14 19.97
N PRO A 141 -29.68 -5.15 20.82
CA PRO A 141 -28.31 -4.65 20.89
C PRO A 141 -27.34 -5.80 21.22
N PRO A 142 -26.17 -5.87 20.56
CA PRO A 142 -25.21 -6.95 20.77
C PRO A 142 -24.59 -6.89 22.19
N ASP A 143 -24.52 -8.02 22.89
CA ASP A 143 -23.82 -8.15 24.18
C ASP A 143 -22.32 -8.34 23.96
N ILE A 144 -21.65 -7.21 23.64
CA ILE A 144 -20.20 -7.15 23.43
C ILE A 144 -19.45 -7.60 24.70
N GLY A 145 -19.98 -7.29 25.89
CA GLY A 145 -19.33 -7.61 27.16
C GLY A 145 -19.26 -9.13 27.40
N THR A 146 -20.33 -9.85 27.13
CA THR A 146 -20.36 -11.33 27.23
C THR A 146 -19.45 -11.97 26.19
N ALA A 147 -19.52 -11.54 24.94
CA ALA A 147 -18.65 -12.02 23.87
C ALA A 147 -17.16 -11.78 24.19
N MET A 148 -16.82 -10.59 24.71
CA MET A 148 -15.44 -10.26 25.08
C MET A 148 -14.90 -11.13 26.22
N ARG A 149 -15.71 -11.40 27.25
CA ARG A 149 -15.30 -12.29 28.36
C ARG A 149 -15.03 -13.71 27.88
N ASP A 150 -15.88 -14.24 27.01
CA ASP A 150 -15.67 -15.56 26.41
C ASP A 150 -14.42 -15.58 25.53
N LEU A 151 -14.22 -14.56 24.70
CA LEU A 151 -13.03 -14.41 23.84
C LEU A 151 -11.74 -14.40 24.68
N GLN A 152 -11.71 -13.65 25.78
CA GLN A 152 -10.56 -13.61 26.70
C GLN A 152 -10.26 -14.96 27.36
N GLY A 153 -11.28 -15.80 27.56
CA GLY A 153 -11.11 -17.17 28.02
C GLY A 153 -10.54 -18.12 26.97
N ARG A 154 -10.66 -17.79 25.68
CA ARG A 154 -10.21 -18.63 24.55
C ARG A 154 -8.83 -18.26 24.04
N VAL A 155 -8.50 -16.97 24.00
CA VAL A 155 -7.28 -16.46 23.39
C VAL A 155 -6.73 -15.28 24.17
N ASN A 156 -5.41 -15.09 24.11
CA ASN A 156 -4.78 -13.91 24.64
C ASN A 156 -5.14 -12.68 23.79
N THR A 157 -6.03 -11.84 24.32
CA THR A 157 -6.46 -10.60 23.66
C THR A 157 -5.57 -9.40 23.97
N GLU A 158 -4.75 -9.47 25.03
CA GLU A 158 -3.88 -8.36 25.44
C GLU A 158 -2.84 -8.04 24.36
N GLY A 159 -2.95 -6.84 23.79
CA GLY A 159 -2.09 -6.39 22.68
C GLY A 159 -2.32 -7.11 21.33
N ASN A 160 -3.24 -8.10 21.28
CA ASN A 160 -3.52 -8.88 20.07
C ASN A 160 -4.91 -8.59 19.49
N LEU A 161 -5.87 -8.11 20.26
CA LEU A 161 -7.16 -7.68 19.73
C LEU A 161 -6.93 -6.42 18.88
N LEU A 162 -7.30 -6.51 17.60
CA LEU A 162 -7.16 -5.39 16.65
C LEU A 162 -8.39 -4.49 16.70
N PHE A 163 -9.54 -5.05 16.48
CA PHE A 163 -10.86 -4.41 16.51
C PHE A 163 -11.95 -5.48 16.49
N PHE A 164 -13.20 -5.05 16.58
CA PHE A 164 -14.35 -5.89 16.30
C PHE A 164 -15.32 -5.16 15.35
N THR A 165 -16.13 -5.92 14.67
CA THR A 165 -17.19 -5.44 13.78
C THR A 165 -18.53 -6.01 14.18
N VAL A 166 -19.55 -5.20 14.09
CA VAL A 166 -20.95 -5.64 14.14
C VAL A 166 -21.43 -5.78 12.70
N HIS A 167 -21.66 -7.00 12.26
CA HIS A 167 -22.21 -7.30 10.93
C HIS A 167 -23.74 -7.26 10.99
N GLU A 168 -24.36 -6.87 9.89
CA GLU A 168 -25.82 -6.78 9.71
C GLU A 168 -26.56 -6.15 10.91
N PRO A 169 -26.15 -4.95 11.39
CA PRO A 169 -26.71 -4.35 12.58
C PRO A 169 -28.20 -4.11 12.43
N HIS A 170 -28.95 -4.36 13.51
CA HIS A 170 -30.41 -4.23 13.58
C HIS A 170 -31.19 -5.21 12.68
N THR A 171 -30.60 -6.33 12.32
CA THR A 171 -31.28 -7.43 11.60
C THR A 171 -31.21 -8.74 12.40
N PRO A 172 -32.04 -9.76 12.06
CA PRO A 172 -31.93 -11.10 12.65
C PRO A 172 -30.61 -11.83 12.31
N GLN A 173 -29.84 -11.34 11.32
CA GLN A 173 -28.57 -11.88 10.91
C GLN A 173 -27.38 -11.23 11.64
N GLN A 174 -27.62 -10.29 12.56
CA GLN A 174 -26.59 -9.57 13.26
C GLN A 174 -25.61 -10.50 14.00
N PHE A 175 -24.30 -10.30 13.81
CA PHE A 175 -23.29 -10.99 14.59
C PHE A 175 -22.07 -10.09 14.89
N LEU A 176 -21.33 -10.45 15.92
CA LEU A 176 -20.07 -9.83 16.28
C LEU A 176 -18.92 -10.64 15.71
N GLU A 177 -17.92 -9.96 15.13
CA GLU A 177 -16.69 -10.58 14.68
C GLU A 177 -15.48 -9.85 15.29
N PHE A 178 -14.68 -10.57 16.08
CA PHE A 178 -13.48 -10.06 16.71
C PHE A 178 -12.25 -10.50 15.93
N PHE A 179 -11.41 -9.55 15.58
CA PHE A 179 -10.18 -9.75 14.82
C PHE A 179 -8.99 -9.79 15.77
N VAL A 180 -8.42 -10.98 15.96
CA VAL A 180 -7.30 -11.19 16.91
C VAL A 180 -6.03 -11.52 16.14
N LYS A 181 -4.99 -10.73 16.35
CA LYS A 181 -3.68 -10.93 15.73
C LYS A 181 -3.04 -12.21 16.22
N THR A 182 -2.49 -13.00 15.31
CA THR A 182 -1.72 -14.20 15.64
C THR A 182 -0.23 -13.88 15.42
N PRO A 183 0.56 -13.64 16.50
CA PRO A 183 1.92 -13.09 16.37
C PRO A 183 2.87 -13.95 15.52
N GLU A 184 2.72 -15.27 15.60
CA GLU A 184 3.60 -16.24 14.93
C GLU A 184 3.18 -16.59 13.50
N ARG A 185 2.12 -15.97 12.98
CA ARG A 185 1.58 -16.23 11.64
C ARG A 185 1.63 -14.97 10.79
N LEU A 186 1.74 -15.16 9.48
CA LEU A 186 1.66 -14.05 8.51
C LEU A 186 0.22 -13.64 8.19
N ILE A 187 -0.79 -14.46 8.51
CA ILE A 187 -2.20 -14.08 8.36
C ILE A 187 -2.51 -12.81 9.15
N TYR A 188 -3.43 -11.99 8.64
CA TYR A 188 -3.78 -10.71 9.26
C TYR A 188 -4.34 -10.90 10.67
N SER A 189 -5.33 -11.77 10.83
CA SER A 189 -6.01 -12.09 12.08
C SER A 189 -6.62 -13.49 12.05
N GLU A 190 -6.94 -14.02 13.24
CA GLU A 190 -8.00 -15.03 13.44
C GLU A 190 -9.27 -14.28 13.79
N ASN A 191 -10.39 -14.69 13.21
CA ASN A 191 -11.65 -14.02 13.40
C ASN A 191 -12.59 -14.92 14.23
N TYR A 192 -13.05 -14.38 15.36
CA TYR A 192 -13.94 -15.08 16.30
C TYR A 192 -15.32 -14.47 16.22
N ARG A 193 -16.34 -15.31 15.97
CA ARG A 193 -17.73 -14.89 15.69
C ARG A 193 -18.65 -15.22 16.84
N TYR A 194 -19.56 -14.29 17.16
CA TYR A 194 -20.53 -14.39 18.25
C TYR A 194 -21.89 -13.89 17.78
N ASP A 195 -22.97 -14.50 18.29
CA ASP A 195 -24.34 -13.98 18.09
C ASP A 195 -24.60 -12.70 18.90
N SER A 196 -25.79 -12.13 18.76
CA SER A 196 -26.18 -10.91 19.50
C SER A 196 -26.21 -11.09 21.02
N ALA A 197 -26.41 -12.30 21.53
CA ALA A 197 -26.39 -12.61 22.95
C ALA A 197 -24.96 -12.85 23.49
N GLY A 198 -23.95 -12.81 22.66
CA GLY A 198 -22.55 -13.08 23.02
C GLY A 198 -22.19 -14.55 23.07
N ASN A 199 -22.99 -15.45 22.48
CA ASN A 199 -22.63 -16.85 22.37
C ASN A 199 -21.68 -17.08 21.23
N TYR A 200 -20.67 -17.91 21.43
CA TYR A 200 -19.66 -18.24 20.44
C TYR A 200 -20.24 -19.07 19.30
N LEU A 201 -20.10 -18.59 18.06
CA LEU A 201 -20.55 -19.26 16.86
C LEU A 201 -19.46 -20.09 16.17
N GLY A 202 -18.18 -19.69 16.37
CA GLY A 202 -17.05 -20.32 15.70
C GLY A 202 -15.98 -19.33 15.34
N LYS A 203 -14.92 -19.79 14.68
CA LYS A 203 -13.89 -18.92 14.11
C LYS A 203 -13.82 -19.09 12.59
N ALA A 204 -13.43 -18.03 11.92
CA ALA A 204 -13.18 -18.04 10.49
C ALA A 204 -11.76 -18.59 10.17
N GLY A 205 -11.42 -19.71 10.63
CA GLY A 205 -10.29 -20.63 10.43
C GLY A 205 -9.12 -20.26 9.51
N TYR A 206 -8.60 -19.03 9.56
CA TYR A 206 -7.54 -18.64 8.64
C TYR A 206 -6.17 -19.21 9.00
N SER A 207 -5.89 -19.51 10.27
CA SER A 207 -4.63 -20.11 10.71
C SER A 207 -4.56 -21.62 10.44
N ASP A 208 -5.70 -22.28 10.34
CA ASP A 208 -5.89 -23.70 10.06
C ASP A 208 -6.60 -23.96 8.71
N GLY A 209 -6.85 -22.91 7.93
CA GLY A 209 -7.35 -22.97 6.57
C GLY A 209 -6.34 -23.56 5.58
N ASP A 210 -6.79 -23.78 4.35
CA ASP A 210 -5.89 -24.24 3.28
C ASP A 210 -4.80 -23.21 2.93
N GLY A 211 -3.76 -23.64 2.23
CA GLY A 211 -2.63 -22.77 1.90
C GLY A 211 -3.01 -21.56 1.03
N GLY A 212 -4.09 -21.66 0.23
CA GLY A 212 -4.61 -20.57 -0.56
C GLY A 212 -5.23 -19.48 0.31
N MET A 213 -6.09 -19.87 1.27
CA MET A 213 -6.70 -18.96 2.24
C MET A 213 -5.64 -18.27 3.10
N GLN A 214 -4.67 -19.05 3.64
CA GLN A 214 -3.57 -18.48 4.43
C GLN A 214 -2.75 -17.48 3.62
N THR A 215 -2.45 -17.76 2.35
CA THR A 215 -1.72 -16.85 1.46
C THR A 215 -2.51 -15.57 1.26
N LEU A 216 -3.79 -15.66 0.93
CA LEU A 216 -4.67 -14.51 0.69
C LEU A 216 -4.72 -13.58 1.91
N TYR A 217 -4.90 -14.16 3.10
CA TYR A 217 -4.94 -13.41 4.36
C TYR A 217 -3.58 -12.87 4.82
N SER A 218 -2.48 -13.37 4.25
CA SER A 218 -1.12 -12.88 4.55
C SER A 218 -0.72 -11.68 3.69
N VAL A 219 -1.42 -11.42 2.58
CA VAL A 219 -1.07 -10.34 1.62
C VAL A 219 -0.96 -9.00 2.33
N PHE A 220 -1.89 -8.67 3.23
CA PHE A 220 -1.86 -7.41 3.98
C PHE A 220 -0.57 -7.27 4.80
N ARG A 221 -0.28 -8.23 5.66
CA ARG A 221 0.90 -8.14 6.54
C ARG A 221 2.20 -8.15 5.76
N ILE A 222 2.26 -8.90 4.66
CA ILE A 222 3.41 -8.93 3.76
C ILE A 222 3.59 -7.57 3.09
N HIS A 223 2.53 -6.97 2.56
CA HIS A 223 2.64 -5.66 1.87
C HIS A 223 3.06 -4.55 2.84
N PHE A 224 2.48 -4.51 4.03
CA PHE A 224 2.75 -3.46 5.02
C PHE A 224 3.99 -3.72 5.89
N GLY A 225 4.66 -4.88 5.74
CA GLY A 225 5.79 -5.26 6.59
C GLY A 225 5.40 -5.37 8.07
N ASP A 226 4.13 -5.76 8.35
CA ASP A 226 3.62 -5.86 9.72
C ASP A 226 3.88 -7.26 10.33
N PHE A 227 5.15 -7.67 10.32
CA PHE A 227 5.64 -8.90 10.94
C PHE A 227 7.07 -8.68 11.44
N ILE A 228 7.50 -9.40 12.48
CA ILE A 228 8.85 -9.30 13.10
C ILE A 228 9.19 -7.89 13.67
N GLY A 229 8.33 -6.87 13.48
CA GLY A 229 8.52 -5.53 14.07
C GLY A 229 9.50 -4.63 13.31
N MET A 230 10.25 -3.79 14.05
CA MET A 230 11.11 -2.74 13.49
C MET A 230 12.18 -3.19 12.48
N PRO A 231 12.86 -4.34 12.63
CA PRO A 231 13.85 -4.77 11.63
C PRO A 231 13.27 -4.89 10.22
N VAL A 232 12.07 -5.47 10.09
CA VAL A 232 11.39 -5.60 8.79
C VAL A 232 10.97 -4.23 8.26
N LYS A 233 10.47 -3.33 9.10
CA LYS A 233 10.09 -1.98 8.68
C LYS A 233 11.30 -1.19 8.14
N ILE A 234 12.46 -1.28 8.80
CA ILE A 234 13.70 -0.65 8.31
C ILE A 234 14.11 -1.27 6.96
N LEU A 235 14.06 -2.60 6.84
CA LEU A 235 14.36 -3.28 5.58
C LEU A 235 13.42 -2.81 4.45
N TYR A 236 12.12 -2.67 4.72
CA TYR A 236 11.13 -2.18 3.74
C TYR A 236 11.41 -0.73 3.31
N ILE A 237 11.83 0.14 4.24
CA ILE A 237 12.25 1.51 3.91
C ILE A 237 13.42 1.47 2.93
N VAL A 238 14.48 0.71 3.24
CA VAL A 238 15.68 0.61 2.39
C VAL A 238 15.33 0.06 1.00
N LEU A 239 14.58 -1.04 0.94
CA LEU A 239 14.20 -1.68 -0.32
C LEU A 239 13.19 -0.84 -1.13
N GLY A 240 12.28 -0.10 -0.46
CA GLY A 240 11.40 0.87 -1.10
C GLY A 240 12.16 2.06 -1.69
N MET A 241 13.18 2.56 -0.98
CA MET A 241 14.09 3.58 -1.53
C MET A 241 14.87 3.04 -2.74
N MET A 242 15.31 1.78 -2.70
CA MET A 242 15.94 1.14 -3.86
C MET A 242 14.99 1.12 -5.07
N LEU A 243 13.71 0.77 -4.88
CA LEU A 243 12.71 0.79 -5.95
C LEU A 243 12.51 2.19 -6.53
N THR A 244 12.49 3.22 -5.68
CA THR A 244 12.42 4.61 -6.12
C THR A 244 13.61 4.99 -7.01
N VAL A 245 14.83 4.61 -6.61
CA VAL A 245 16.05 4.86 -7.41
C VAL A 245 16.04 4.05 -8.70
N VAL A 246 15.57 2.80 -8.70
CA VAL A 246 15.39 1.98 -9.92
C VAL A 246 14.45 2.67 -10.89
N SER A 247 13.30 3.16 -10.41
CA SER A 247 12.32 3.87 -11.25
C SER A 247 12.91 5.17 -11.83
N ALA A 248 13.60 5.96 -11.00
CA ALA A 248 14.22 7.21 -11.43
C ALA A 248 15.33 6.96 -12.46
N THR A 249 16.22 6.00 -12.21
CA THR A 249 17.34 5.69 -13.11
C THR A 249 16.85 5.07 -14.43
N GLY A 250 15.81 4.23 -14.38
CA GLY A 250 15.17 3.67 -15.58
C GLY A 250 14.66 4.76 -16.53
N MET A 251 13.91 5.73 -15.99
CA MET A 251 13.42 6.87 -16.77
C MET A 251 14.56 7.77 -17.25
N ASN A 252 15.58 8.01 -16.42
CA ASN A 252 16.77 8.77 -16.83
C ASN A 252 17.50 8.11 -18.01
N ILE A 253 17.65 6.78 -18.00
CA ILE A 253 18.25 6.01 -19.10
C ILE A 253 17.43 6.19 -20.37
N TRP A 254 16.12 6.05 -20.26
CA TRP A 254 15.20 6.19 -21.39
C TRP A 254 15.26 7.62 -21.99
N LEU A 255 15.15 8.67 -21.15
CA LEU A 255 15.23 10.06 -21.57
C LEU A 255 16.58 10.39 -22.24
N LYS A 256 17.69 9.86 -21.75
CA LYS A 256 19.01 10.06 -22.35
C LYS A 256 19.18 9.34 -23.70
N LYS A 257 18.50 8.20 -23.88
CA LYS A 257 18.62 7.41 -25.12
C LYS A 257 17.69 7.91 -26.24
N ARG A 258 16.58 8.58 -25.90
CA ARG A 258 15.71 9.12 -26.93
C ARG A 258 16.33 10.36 -27.59
N GLN A 259 16.10 10.53 -28.90
CA GLN A 259 16.69 11.64 -29.67
C GLN A 259 15.90 12.95 -29.55
N THR A 260 14.62 12.87 -29.15
CA THR A 260 13.75 14.05 -28.98
C THR A 260 13.91 14.66 -27.60
N ARG A 261 14.02 15.99 -27.53
CA ARG A 261 13.94 16.76 -26.28
C ARG A 261 12.67 17.57 -26.27
N ASP A 262 11.89 17.42 -25.22
CA ASP A 262 10.60 18.09 -25.04
C ASP A 262 10.38 18.45 -23.55
N ALA A 263 9.19 18.90 -23.22
CA ALA A 263 8.80 19.26 -21.84
C ALA A 263 9.06 18.14 -20.82
N LEU A 264 9.03 16.88 -21.25
CA LEU A 264 9.25 15.74 -20.35
C LEU A 264 10.69 15.72 -19.80
N ASN A 265 11.68 16.20 -20.55
CA ASN A 265 13.06 16.32 -20.07
C ASN A 265 13.20 17.35 -18.95
N LEU A 266 12.32 18.36 -18.90
CA LEU A 266 12.28 19.37 -17.85
C LEU A 266 11.40 18.93 -16.67
N LEU A 267 10.26 18.32 -16.95
CA LEU A 267 9.29 17.90 -15.93
C LEU A 267 9.77 16.69 -15.14
N TRP A 268 10.52 15.77 -15.74
CA TRP A 268 10.98 14.58 -15.05
C TRP A 268 11.94 14.89 -13.88
N PRO A 269 13.04 15.63 -14.07
CA PRO A 269 13.88 16.04 -12.94
C PRO A 269 13.12 16.94 -11.93
N ALA A 270 12.16 17.75 -12.41
CA ALA A 270 11.29 18.51 -11.52
C ALA A 270 10.41 17.61 -10.65
N PHE A 271 9.87 16.54 -11.21
CA PHE A 271 9.12 15.56 -10.45
C PHE A 271 10.00 14.81 -9.43
N VAL A 272 11.14 14.27 -9.88
CA VAL A 272 12.04 13.48 -9.01
C VAL A 272 12.57 14.28 -7.83
N TRP A 273 13.00 15.52 -8.03
CA TRP A 273 13.57 16.37 -6.99
C TRP A 273 12.55 17.33 -6.36
N GLY A 274 11.52 17.69 -7.10
CA GLY A 274 10.44 18.56 -6.60
C GLY A 274 9.48 17.83 -5.65
N THR A 275 9.26 16.52 -5.83
CA THR A 275 8.40 15.76 -4.89
C THR A 275 8.93 15.78 -3.46
N PRO A 276 10.22 15.49 -3.17
CA PRO A 276 10.76 15.66 -1.82
C PRO A 276 10.62 17.09 -1.29
N VAL A 277 10.86 18.13 -2.10
CA VAL A 277 10.65 19.53 -1.70
C VAL A 277 9.18 19.78 -1.33
N ALA A 278 8.24 19.35 -2.17
CA ALA A 278 6.82 19.52 -1.92
C ALA A 278 6.37 18.77 -0.65
N LEU A 279 6.93 17.59 -0.37
CA LEU A 279 6.67 16.84 0.86
C LEU A 279 7.18 17.59 2.10
N VAL A 280 8.38 18.15 2.06
CA VAL A 280 8.93 18.95 3.17
C VAL A 280 8.10 20.21 3.38
N VAL A 281 7.77 20.95 2.33
CA VAL A 281 6.95 22.17 2.41
C VAL A 281 5.56 21.85 2.97
N SER A 282 4.93 20.75 2.54
CA SER A 282 3.63 20.35 3.07
C SER A 282 3.69 19.94 4.54
N ALA A 283 4.76 19.27 4.98
CA ALA A 283 4.98 18.92 6.37
C ALA A 283 5.15 20.19 7.23
N LEU A 284 6.04 21.07 6.84
CA LEU A 284 6.31 22.34 7.57
C LEU A 284 5.04 23.19 7.68
N SER A 285 4.27 23.31 6.58
CA SER A 285 3.01 24.07 6.60
C SER A 285 1.96 23.45 7.51
N TYR A 286 1.86 22.13 7.52
CA TYR A 286 0.92 21.42 8.40
C TYR A 286 1.29 21.60 9.87
N PHE A 287 2.55 21.39 10.25
CA PHE A 287 2.97 21.47 11.65
C PHE A 287 3.10 22.90 12.17
N ALA A 288 3.39 23.91 11.31
CA ALA A 288 3.56 25.28 11.74
C ALA A 288 2.24 26.09 11.76
N VAL A 289 1.36 25.88 10.79
CA VAL A 289 0.16 26.75 10.57
C VAL A 289 -1.13 25.97 10.30
N ALA A 290 -1.12 24.64 10.49
CA ALA A 290 -2.29 23.75 10.35
C ALA A 290 -3.04 23.85 9.01
N VAL A 291 -2.33 24.14 7.91
CA VAL A 291 -2.91 24.18 6.56
C VAL A 291 -3.00 22.76 6.00
N SER A 292 -4.00 22.51 5.14
CA SER A 292 -4.22 21.23 4.48
C SER A 292 -2.94 20.72 3.78
N PRO A 293 -2.35 19.60 4.23
CA PRO A 293 -1.09 19.12 3.67
C PRO A 293 -1.25 18.65 2.21
N THR A 294 -2.43 18.13 1.85
CA THR A 294 -2.73 17.70 0.48
C THR A 294 -2.72 18.89 -0.49
N LEU A 295 -3.38 20.00 -0.12
CA LEU A 295 -3.42 21.18 -0.96
C LEU A 295 -2.00 21.75 -1.16
N VAL A 296 -1.25 21.90 -0.06
CA VAL A 296 0.11 22.45 -0.10
C VAL A 296 1.03 21.58 -0.94
N PHE A 297 0.95 20.25 -0.80
CA PHE A 297 1.75 19.32 -1.61
C PHE A 297 1.52 19.52 -3.11
N TRP A 298 0.27 19.51 -3.56
CA TRP A 298 -0.05 19.61 -4.99
C TRP A 298 0.26 20.99 -5.55
N VAL A 299 0.00 22.07 -4.79
CA VAL A 299 0.34 23.42 -5.21
C VAL A 299 1.86 23.59 -5.30
N ALA A 300 2.61 23.14 -4.31
CA ALA A 300 4.07 23.19 -4.34
C ALA A 300 4.64 22.42 -5.54
N LEU A 301 4.16 21.21 -5.79
CA LEU A 301 4.61 20.38 -6.91
C LEU A 301 4.28 21.06 -8.26
N ALA A 302 3.09 21.64 -8.40
CA ALA A 302 2.70 22.37 -9.60
C ALA A 302 3.56 23.61 -9.83
N VAL A 303 3.86 24.38 -8.77
CA VAL A 303 4.74 25.56 -8.82
C VAL A 303 6.16 25.14 -9.27
N LEU A 304 6.71 24.06 -8.68
CA LEU A 304 8.03 23.54 -9.06
C LEU A 304 8.05 23.06 -10.52
N ALA A 305 7.03 22.36 -10.96
CA ALA A 305 6.90 21.94 -12.37
C ALA A 305 6.82 23.17 -13.32
N GLY A 306 6.02 24.17 -12.96
CA GLY A 306 5.94 25.44 -13.71
C GLY A 306 7.26 26.20 -13.77
N LEU A 307 8.00 26.23 -12.64
CA LEU A 307 9.34 26.82 -12.58
C LEU A 307 10.32 26.08 -13.50
N ALA A 308 10.28 24.76 -13.52
CA ALA A 308 11.15 23.97 -14.41
C ALA A 308 10.86 24.28 -15.90
N LEU A 309 9.59 24.35 -16.29
CA LEU A 309 9.21 24.74 -17.63
C LEU A 309 9.66 26.16 -18.00
N ARG A 310 9.57 27.10 -17.03
CA ARG A 310 10.00 28.50 -17.23
C ARG A 310 11.53 28.65 -17.33
N LEU A 311 12.28 27.88 -16.54
CA LEU A 311 13.74 27.88 -16.60
C LEU A 311 14.23 27.34 -17.95
N ASN A 312 13.52 26.41 -18.53
CA ASN A 312 13.80 25.76 -19.82
C ASN A 312 15.27 25.26 -19.94
N ASP A 313 15.86 24.86 -18.83
CA ASP A 313 17.26 24.43 -18.73
C ASP A 313 17.39 23.29 -17.69
N GLU A 314 17.53 22.07 -18.20
CA GLU A 314 17.67 20.86 -17.38
C GLU A 314 18.85 20.94 -16.40
N ALA A 315 19.97 21.59 -16.81
CA ALA A 315 21.16 21.71 -15.98
C ALA A 315 20.97 22.59 -14.73
N ARG A 316 19.97 23.47 -14.73
CA ARG A 316 19.65 24.36 -13.61
C ARG A 316 18.63 23.77 -12.65
N ILE A 317 17.74 22.91 -13.13
CA ILE A 317 16.63 22.37 -12.33
C ILE A 317 17.14 21.54 -11.16
N VAL A 318 18.01 20.57 -11.42
CA VAL A 318 18.50 19.64 -10.37
C VAL A 318 19.29 20.35 -9.28
N PRO A 319 20.27 21.22 -9.58
CA PRO A 319 20.98 21.96 -8.53
C PRO A 319 20.08 22.86 -7.70
N LEU A 320 19.14 23.56 -8.33
CA LEU A 320 18.17 24.43 -7.64
C LEU A 320 17.32 23.65 -6.63
N TYR A 321 16.77 22.52 -7.03
CA TYR A 321 15.88 21.73 -6.16
C TYR A 321 16.65 21.03 -5.03
N LYS A 322 17.89 20.60 -5.29
CA LYS A 322 18.78 20.11 -4.23
C LYS A 322 19.13 21.19 -3.21
N GLN A 323 19.32 22.43 -3.67
CA GLN A 323 19.58 23.55 -2.78
C GLN A 323 18.33 23.86 -1.91
N LEU A 324 17.12 23.81 -2.49
CA LEU A 324 15.87 23.99 -1.75
C LEU A 324 15.62 22.89 -0.71
N LEU A 325 16.13 21.68 -0.90
CA LEU A 325 16.07 20.62 0.09
C LEU A 325 17.08 20.78 1.23
N ALA A 326 18.17 21.49 0.98
CA ALA A 326 19.25 21.69 1.95
C ALA A 326 19.07 22.97 2.80
N SER A 327 18.18 23.89 2.39
CA SER A 327 17.80 25.10 3.11
C SER A 327 16.67 24.87 4.11
#